data_b78bfc71eddf661ec15bf86bbc0f548d
#
_entry.id   b78bfc71eddf661ec15bf86bbc0f548d
#
_cell.length_a   1.000
_cell.length_b   1.000
_cell.length_c   1.000
_cell.angle_alpha   90.00
_cell.angle_beta   90.00
_cell.angle_gamma   90.00
#
_symmetry.space_group_name_H-M   'P 1'
#
loop_
_entity.id
_entity.type
_entity.pdbx_description
1 polymer ?
#
loop_
_entity_poly.entity_id
_entity_poly.type
_entity_poly.pdbx_seq_one_letter_code
_entity_poly.pdbx_strand_id
1 'polypeptide(L)' 'MVFKGTLGTGGTITSLPAASKDTVGDTYKVITAGTYQNIAAKVGDAFICQDGATPAWVLIPSGDEPSG' A
#
# COMPACT_ATOMS: atom_id res chain seq x y z
N MET A 1 -12.95 2.13 1.55
CA MET A 1 -11.52 2.29 1.83
C MET A 1 -11.31 2.59 3.31
N VAL A 2 -10.45 1.84 3.95
CA VAL A 2 -10.17 2.01 5.38
C VAL A 2 -8.68 2.26 5.56
N PHE A 3 -8.33 3.43 6.09
CA PHE A 3 -6.94 3.74 6.36
C PHE A 3 -6.49 3.01 7.62
N LYS A 4 -5.55 2.08 7.49
CA LYS A 4 -5.09 1.25 8.60
C LYS A 4 -3.81 1.78 9.23
N GLY A 5 -3.02 2.55 8.49
CA GLY A 5 -1.78 3.07 9.02
C GLY A 5 -0.73 3.27 7.95
N THR A 6 0.54 3.13 8.33
CA THR A 6 1.67 3.40 7.46
C THR A 6 2.48 2.14 7.20
N LEU A 7 3.15 2.12 6.06
CA LEU A 7 3.94 0.99 5.59
C LEU A 7 5.38 1.42 5.41
N GLY A 8 6.29 0.71 6.03
CA GLY A 8 7.72 0.96 5.91
C GLY A 8 8.41 0.96 7.25
N THR A 9 9.72 1.22 7.23
CA THR A 9 10.52 1.25 8.45
C THR A 9 10.01 2.34 9.38
N GLY A 10 9.65 1.97 10.59
CA GLY A 10 9.10 2.90 11.56
C GLY A 10 7.60 3.12 11.43
N GLY A 11 6.94 2.49 10.46
CA GLY A 11 5.50 2.62 10.29
C GLY A 11 4.72 1.58 11.07
N THR A 12 3.41 1.56 10.84
CA THR A 12 2.51 0.61 11.48
C THR A 12 2.90 -0.82 11.12
N ILE A 13 3.27 -1.05 9.85
CA ILE A 13 3.78 -2.35 9.39
C ILE A 13 5.00 -2.10 8.52
N THR A 14 5.88 -3.09 8.47
CA THR A 14 7.10 -3.00 7.64
C THR A 14 6.97 -3.77 6.33
N SER A 15 5.92 -4.56 6.19
CA SER A 15 5.63 -5.28 4.95
C SER A 15 4.13 -5.50 4.85
N LEU A 16 3.65 -5.68 3.63
CA LEU A 16 2.22 -5.91 3.42
C LEU A 16 1.85 -7.33 3.87
N PRO A 17 0.73 -7.48 4.57
CA PRO A 17 0.19 -8.81 4.88
C PRO A 17 -0.36 -9.45 3.60
N ALA A 18 -0.62 -10.75 3.67
CA ALA A 18 -1.24 -11.43 2.55
C ALA A 18 -2.61 -10.82 2.27
N ALA A 19 -2.90 -10.55 1.00
CA ALA A 19 -4.21 -10.03 0.62
C ALA A 19 -5.26 -11.12 0.81
N SER A 20 -6.39 -10.73 1.36
CA SER A 20 -7.50 -11.65 1.59
C SER A 20 -8.79 -10.87 1.63
N LYS A 21 -9.91 -11.58 1.71
CA LYS A 21 -11.20 -10.91 1.82
C LYS A 21 -11.32 -10.10 3.11
N ASP A 22 -10.57 -10.49 4.14
CA ASP A 22 -10.59 -9.76 5.41
C ASP A 22 -9.82 -8.46 5.32
N THR A 23 -8.89 -8.33 4.37
CA THR A 23 -8.10 -7.12 4.21
C THR A 23 -8.62 -6.21 3.11
N VAL A 24 -9.66 -6.61 2.38
CA VAL A 24 -10.21 -5.79 1.30
C VAL A 24 -10.61 -4.42 1.86
N GLY A 25 -10.16 -3.38 1.17
CA GLY A 25 -10.42 -2.01 1.59
C GLY A 25 -9.35 -1.43 2.50
N ASP A 26 -8.50 -2.24 3.09
CA ASP A 26 -7.43 -1.75 3.95
C ASP A 26 -6.44 -0.93 3.11
N THR A 27 -6.01 0.20 3.66
CA THR A 27 -5.13 1.12 2.97
C THR A 27 -3.95 1.47 3.87
N TYR A 28 -2.74 1.42 3.30
CA TYR A 28 -1.52 1.81 4.01
C TYR A 28 -0.77 2.84 3.20
N LYS A 29 -0.29 3.87 3.86
CA LYS A 29 0.54 4.89 3.21
C LYS A 29 2.00 4.51 3.33
N VAL A 30 2.73 4.57 2.21
CA VAL A 30 4.14 4.23 2.17
C VAL A 30 4.96 5.38 2.76
N ILE A 31 5.77 5.07 3.77
CA ILE A 31 6.66 6.06 4.38
C ILE A 31 8.13 5.73 4.14
N THR A 32 8.42 4.55 3.59
CA THR A 32 9.78 4.16 3.25
C THR A 32 9.74 3.51 1.87
N ALA A 33 10.52 4.06 0.94
CA ALA A 33 10.59 3.52 -0.41
C ALA A 33 11.13 2.08 -0.38
N GLY A 34 10.59 1.25 -1.27
CA GLY A 34 11.01 -0.14 -1.35
C GLY A 34 10.06 -0.94 -2.21
N THR A 35 10.27 -2.25 -2.22
CA THR A 35 9.41 -3.18 -2.96
C THR A 35 8.60 -3.98 -1.96
N TYR A 36 7.28 -3.90 -2.09
CA TYR A 36 6.35 -4.60 -1.22
C TYR A 36 5.46 -5.49 -2.08
N GLN A 37 5.41 -6.79 -1.78
CA GLN A 37 4.62 -7.75 -2.58
C GLN A 37 4.97 -7.67 -4.06
N ASN A 38 6.28 -7.54 -4.36
CA ASN A 38 6.79 -7.42 -5.73
C ASN A 38 6.34 -6.15 -6.44
N ILE A 39 5.88 -5.15 -5.70
CA ILE A 39 5.44 -3.87 -6.26
C ILE A 39 6.35 -2.78 -5.71
N ALA A 40 7.06 -2.09 -6.59
CA ALA A 40 7.94 -1.00 -6.18
C ALA A 40 7.09 0.21 -5.76
N ALA A 41 7.44 0.81 -4.63
CA ALA A 41 6.72 1.95 -4.09
C ALA A 41 7.69 3.01 -3.62
N LYS A 42 7.21 4.25 -3.60
CA LYS A 42 7.97 5.41 -3.14
C LYS A 42 7.28 6.03 -1.94
N VAL A 43 8.03 6.84 -1.20
CA VAL A 43 7.45 7.59 -0.09
C VAL A 43 6.29 8.44 -0.62
N GLY A 44 5.15 8.35 0.05
CA GLY A 44 3.95 9.08 -0.34
C GLY A 44 2.94 8.25 -1.11
N ASP A 45 3.38 7.15 -1.71
CA ASP A 45 2.46 6.24 -2.37
C ASP A 45 1.59 5.53 -1.32
N ALA A 46 0.59 4.82 -1.78
CA ALA A 46 -0.28 4.06 -0.90
C ALA A 46 -0.60 2.72 -1.52
N PHE A 47 -0.91 1.75 -0.66
CA PHE A 47 -1.43 0.46 -1.10
C PHE A 47 -2.84 0.29 -0.60
N ILE A 48 -3.71 -0.24 -1.44
CA ILE A 48 -5.06 -0.62 -1.05
C ILE A 48 -5.29 -2.06 -1.45
N CYS A 49 -5.94 -2.81 -0.58
CA CYS A 49 -6.32 -4.18 -0.92
C CYS A 49 -7.61 -4.13 -1.71
N GLN A 50 -7.55 -4.59 -2.95
CA GLN A 50 -8.67 -4.53 -3.87
C GLN A 50 -9.43 -5.83 -3.87
N ASP A 51 -10.76 -5.73 -3.88
CA ASP A 51 -11.61 -6.91 -3.96
C ASP A 51 -11.58 -7.50 -5.37
N GLY A 52 -11.92 -8.78 -5.45
CA GLY A 52 -11.95 -9.48 -6.72
C GLY A 52 -12.00 -10.97 -6.48
N ALA A 53 -11.95 -11.75 -7.55
CA ALA A 53 -11.88 -13.20 -7.44
C ALA A 53 -10.69 -13.60 -6.58
N THR A 54 -9.57 -12.87 -6.72
CA THR A 54 -8.40 -13.02 -5.88
C THR A 54 -8.03 -11.64 -5.35
N PRO A 55 -8.28 -11.34 -4.08
CA PRO A 55 -7.90 -10.04 -3.51
C PRO A 55 -6.40 -9.79 -3.68
N ALA A 56 -6.03 -8.56 -3.96
CA ALA A 56 -4.64 -8.21 -4.21
C ALA A 56 -4.37 -6.77 -3.81
N TRP A 57 -3.11 -6.48 -3.46
CA TRP A 57 -2.68 -5.13 -3.16
C TRP A 57 -2.44 -4.37 -4.46
N VAL A 58 -2.91 -3.14 -4.50
CA VAL A 58 -2.76 -2.26 -5.66
C VAL A 58 -2.05 -0.99 -5.19
N LEU A 59 -1.05 -0.57 -5.96
CA LEU A 59 -0.32 0.66 -5.66
C LEU A 59 -1.10 1.86 -6.17
N ILE A 60 -1.28 2.84 -5.28
CA ILE A 60 -1.87 4.12 -5.65
C ILE A 60 -0.73 5.13 -5.58
N PRO A 61 -0.25 5.65 -6.71
CA PRO A 61 0.84 6.62 -6.70
C PRO A 61 0.39 7.90 -6.00
N SER A 62 1.36 8.57 -5.39
CA SER A 62 1.08 9.77 -4.60
C SER A 62 0.67 10.94 -5.46
N GLY A 63 0.89 10.85 -6.67
CA GLY A 63 0.47 11.85 -7.50
C GLY A 63 1.47 12.70 -7.99
N ASP A 64 1.38 13.02 -7.83
CA ASP A 64 1.76 13.82 -8.25
C ASP A 64 2.62 14.57 -8.56
N GLU A 65 2.99 14.67 -8.67
CA GLU A 65 3.83 15.26 -8.88
C GLU A 65 4.17 15.88 -9.67
N PRO A 66 4.09 16.35 -9.90
CA PRO A 66 4.60 16.85 -10.84
C PRO A 66 5.59 17.47 -10.92
N SER A 67 5.79 17.60 -10.84
CA SER A 67 6.48 17.98 -10.88
C SER A 67 7.16 18.34 -11.11
N GLY A 68 7.12 18.39 -11.08
CA GLY A 68 8.00 18.76 -11.17
C GLY A 68 8.35 18.76 -11.37
#